data_dc94f436facda821359becb996093347
#
_entry.id   dc94f436facda821359becb996093347
#
_cell.length_a   1.000
_cell.length_b   1.000
_cell.length_c   1.000
_cell.angle_alpha   90.00
_cell.angle_beta   90.00
_cell.angle_gamma   90.00
#
_symmetry.space_group_name_H-M   'P 1'
#
loop_
_entity.id
_entity.type
_entity.pdbx_description
1 polymer ?
#
loop_
_entity_poly.entity_id
_entity_poly.type
_entity_poly.pdbx_seq_one_letter_code
_entity_poly.pdbx_strand_id
1 'polypeptide(L)'
;MNKLSTKNLCEIALLTALYCVLSAMMKIPFIGAISLDLGYVALAIGCVVFGMWSAFVGAVGCGIESILFSPYGFSVGWFVANLIIGLGCGYVFTHTESTWKRIIAIIIFVGIGMLGAKTLIECTLYGIPFEVKIIKSLVAFGIDSITMILGLFIAKRICK
;
A
#
# COMPACT_ATOMS: atom_id res chain seq x y z
N MET A 1 16.24 14.07 -8.21
CA MET A 1 16.24 12.65 -7.77
C MET A 1 17.47 12.43 -6.92
N ASN A 2 17.29 12.23 -5.61
CA ASN A 2 18.42 11.91 -4.72
C ASN A 2 19.01 10.55 -5.14
N LYS A 3 20.34 10.48 -5.28
CA LYS A 3 21.02 9.21 -5.54
C LYS A 3 20.73 8.25 -4.39
N LEU A 4 20.26 7.03 -4.70
CA LEU A 4 20.09 5.97 -3.73
C LEU A 4 21.45 5.66 -3.09
N SER A 5 21.59 6.04 -1.84
CA SER A 5 22.74 5.60 -1.01
C SER A 5 22.49 4.15 -0.56
N THR A 6 23.55 3.39 -0.35
CA THR A 6 23.48 2.03 0.23
C THR A 6 22.69 2.03 1.55
N LYS A 7 22.83 3.09 2.35
CA LYS A 7 22.04 3.29 3.57
C LYS A 7 20.54 3.33 3.28
N ASN A 8 20.11 4.15 2.32
CA ASN A 8 18.70 4.27 1.94
C ASN A 8 18.15 2.94 1.42
N LEU A 9 18.97 2.17 0.69
CA LEU A 9 18.56 0.85 0.19
C LEU A 9 18.30 -0.13 1.35
N CYS A 10 19.18 -0.15 2.37
CA CYS A 10 18.99 -0.97 3.56
C CYS A 10 17.71 -0.54 4.34
N GLU A 11 17.47 0.75 4.47
CA GLU A 11 16.27 1.27 5.15
C GLU A 11 14.99 0.91 4.39
N ILE A 12 14.99 0.99 3.05
CA ILE A 12 13.88 0.53 2.21
C ILE A 12 13.65 -0.97 2.38
N ALA A 13 14.71 -1.78 2.41
CA ALA A 13 14.61 -3.22 2.62
C ALA A 13 14.03 -3.57 3.99
N LEU A 14 14.46 -2.89 5.05
CA LEU A 14 13.91 -3.05 6.40
C LEU A 14 12.43 -2.67 6.45
N LEU A 15 12.05 -1.57 5.81
CA LEU A 15 10.66 -1.14 5.76
C LEU A 15 9.79 -2.08 4.92
N THR A 16 10.36 -2.70 3.87
CA THR A 16 9.70 -3.74 3.08
C THR A 16 9.46 -5.00 3.93
N ALA A 17 10.45 -5.42 4.72
CA ALA A 17 10.29 -6.54 5.65
C ALA A 17 9.22 -6.22 6.72
N LEU A 18 9.21 -5.00 7.25
CA LEU A 18 8.19 -4.56 8.20
C LEU A 18 6.78 -4.57 7.55
N TYR A 19 6.67 -4.12 6.30
CA TYR A 19 5.42 -4.24 5.54
C TYR A 19 4.94 -5.69 5.48
N CYS A 20 5.81 -6.63 5.07
CA CYS A 20 5.46 -8.04 4.99
C CYS A 20 4.99 -8.60 6.34
N VAL A 21 5.70 -8.31 7.43
CA VAL A 21 5.36 -8.80 8.75
C VAL A 21 4.02 -8.23 9.23
N LEU A 22 3.80 -6.93 9.08
CA LEU A 22 2.55 -6.28 9.48
C LEU A 22 1.37 -6.78 8.64
N SER A 23 1.56 -6.97 7.34
CA SER A 23 0.54 -7.49 6.44
C SER A 23 0.21 -8.96 6.72
N ALA A 24 1.21 -9.79 7.01
CA ALA A 24 1.00 -11.22 7.24
C ALA A 24 0.47 -11.55 8.64
N MET A 25 1.05 -10.94 9.70
CA MET A 25 0.75 -11.31 11.09
C MET A 25 -0.47 -10.59 11.67
N MET A 26 -0.81 -9.43 11.12
CA MET A 26 -1.91 -8.61 11.65
C MET A 26 -3.09 -8.52 10.68
N LYS A 27 -3.31 -9.56 9.88
CA LYS A 27 -4.58 -9.73 9.16
C LYS A 27 -5.69 -10.02 10.15
N ILE A 28 -6.27 -8.96 10.71
CA ILE A 28 -7.45 -9.09 11.56
C ILE A 28 -8.65 -9.28 10.64
N PRO A 29 -9.32 -10.45 10.67
CA PRO A 29 -10.54 -10.65 9.88
C PRO A 29 -11.62 -9.69 10.40
N PHE A 30 -12.03 -8.76 9.54
CA PHE A 30 -12.99 -7.73 9.92
C PHE A 30 -14.42 -8.14 9.55
N ILE A 31 -14.66 -8.55 8.31
CA ILE A 31 -15.96 -9.06 7.84
C ILE A 31 -15.70 -10.07 6.71
N GLY A 32 -16.01 -11.33 6.95
CA GLY A 32 -15.84 -12.40 5.94
C GLY A 32 -14.38 -12.57 5.51
N ALA A 33 -14.11 -12.41 4.20
CA ALA A 33 -12.77 -12.55 3.62
C ALA A 33 -11.97 -11.23 3.59
N ILE A 34 -12.45 -10.17 4.25
CA ILE A 34 -11.79 -8.86 4.27
C ILE A 34 -10.99 -8.75 5.56
N SER A 35 -9.69 -8.51 5.45
CA SER A 35 -8.79 -8.32 6.58
C SER A 35 -8.25 -6.90 6.59
N LEU A 36 -8.03 -6.37 7.80
CA LEU A 36 -7.31 -5.12 8.01
C LEU A 36 -5.83 -5.35 7.68
N ASP A 37 -5.29 -4.62 6.72
CA ASP A 37 -3.88 -4.73 6.33
C ASP A 37 -3.07 -3.58 6.95
N LEU A 38 -2.30 -3.89 8.00
CA LEU A 38 -1.44 -2.91 8.67
C LEU A 38 -0.13 -2.64 7.90
N GLY A 39 0.16 -3.35 6.83
CA GLY A 39 1.29 -3.07 5.94
C GLY A 39 1.26 -1.64 5.37
N TYR A 40 0.05 -1.08 5.19
CA TYR A 40 -0.12 0.31 4.73
C TYR A 40 0.44 1.37 5.69
N VAL A 41 0.63 1.05 6.97
CA VAL A 41 1.34 1.92 7.91
C VAL A 41 2.81 2.05 7.49
N ALA A 42 3.47 0.93 7.20
CA ALA A 42 4.86 0.93 6.74
C ALA A 42 4.99 1.64 5.38
N LEU A 43 4.03 1.44 4.46
CA LEU A 43 3.99 2.13 3.18
C LEU A 43 3.88 3.65 3.35
N ALA A 44 3.03 4.13 4.26
CA ALA A 44 2.87 5.56 4.55
C ALA A 44 4.15 6.18 5.13
N ILE A 45 4.82 5.48 6.04
CA ILE A 45 6.14 5.89 6.57
C ILE A 45 7.14 5.98 5.41
N GLY A 46 7.19 4.98 4.54
CA GLY A 46 8.02 4.98 3.34
C GLY A 46 7.76 6.17 2.42
N CYS A 47 6.48 6.53 2.19
CA CYS A 47 6.11 7.70 1.38
C CYS A 47 6.64 9.01 1.98
N VAL A 48 6.65 9.14 3.31
CA VAL A 48 7.17 10.35 3.99
C VAL A 48 8.69 10.42 3.94
N VAL A 49 9.39 9.28 4.13
CA VAL A 49 10.85 9.24 4.27
C VAL A 49 11.54 9.14 2.90
N PHE A 50 11.07 8.27 2.03
CA PHE A 50 11.73 7.93 0.76
C PHE A 50 10.99 8.45 -0.47
N GLY A 51 9.81 9.06 -0.31
CA GLY A 51 9.03 9.56 -1.42
C GLY A 51 8.66 8.46 -2.41
N MET A 52 8.92 8.67 -3.71
CA MET A 52 8.56 7.73 -4.78
C MET A 52 9.20 6.33 -4.63
N TRP A 53 10.33 6.21 -3.93
CA TRP A 53 10.97 4.91 -3.67
C TRP A 53 10.15 4.01 -2.75
N SER A 54 9.17 4.55 -2.04
CA SER A 54 8.21 3.77 -1.26
C SER A 54 7.36 2.80 -2.10
N ALA A 55 7.27 3.03 -3.41
CA ALA A 55 6.63 2.09 -4.33
C ALA A 55 7.25 0.68 -4.25
N PHE A 56 8.57 0.59 -4.02
CA PHE A 56 9.24 -0.69 -3.80
C PHE A 56 8.82 -1.32 -2.48
N VAL A 57 8.64 -0.52 -1.42
CA VAL A 57 8.16 -1.02 -0.12
C VAL A 57 6.79 -1.70 -0.27
N GLY A 58 5.84 -1.02 -0.91
CA GLY A 58 4.50 -1.55 -1.11
C GLY A 58 4.46 -2.73 -2.09
N ALA A 59 5.05 -2.57 -3.29
CA ALA A 59 4.95 -3.57 -4.34
C ALA A 59 5.73 -4.85 -3.99
N VAL A 60 7.00 -4.73 -3.60
CA VAL A 60 7.83 -5.88 -3.25
C VAL A 60 7.35 -6.52 -1.95
N GLY A 61 6.97 -5.71 -0.94
CA GLY A 61 6.43 -6.19 0.32
C GLY A 61 5.15 -7.01 0.12
N CYS A 62 4.20 -6.48 -0.63
CA CYS A 62 2.98 -7.19 -1.00
C CYS A 62 3.26 -8.43 -1.86
N GLY A 63 4.22 -8.36 -2.79
CA GLY A 63 4.63 -9.50 -3.60
C GLY A 63 5.15 -10.66 -2.77
N ILE A 64 6.07 -10.39 -1.86
CA ILE A 64 6.64 -11.40 -0.94
C ILE A 64 5.55 -11.95 -0.02
N GLU A 65 4.73 -11.08 0.57
CA GLU A 65 3.61 -11.49 1.43
C GLU A 65 2.66 -12.43 0.69
N SER A 66 2.29 -12.08 -0.54
CA SER A 66 1.39 -12.89 -1.36
C SER A 66 1.97 -14.27 -1.67
N ILE A 67 3.26 -14.37 -1.97
CA ILE A 67 3.92 -15.65 -2.26
C ILE A 67 4.01 -16.53 -1.02
N LEU A 68 4.34 -15.96 0.14
CA LEU A 68 4.62 -16.72 1.35
C LEU A 68 3.37 -17.06 2.16
N PHE A 69 2.38 -16.20 2.18
CA PHE A 69 1.27 -16.29 3.14
C PHE A 69 -0.12 -16.33 2.49
N SER A 70 -0.24 -16.05 1.19
CA SER A 70 -1.54 -16.15 0.52
C SER A 70 -1.78 -17.55 -0.03
N PRO A 71 -2.95 -18.15 0.25
CA PRO A 71 -3.31 -19.46 -0.32
C PRO A 71 -3.50 -19.42 -1.85
N TYR A 72 -3.62 -18.22 -2.42
CA TYR A 72 -3.82 -18.00 -3.86
C TYR A 72 -2.52 -17.66 -4.60
N GLY A 73 -1.38 -17.57 -3.89
CA GLY A 73 -0.09 -17.21 -4.46
C GLY A 73 0.03 -15.73 -4.83
N PHE A 74 0.91 -15.43 -5.79
CA PHE A 74 1.22 -14.06 -6.19
C PHE A 74 0.02 -13.35 -6.84
N SER A 75 -0.38 -12.22 -6.27
CA SER A 75 -1.46 -11.40 -6.80
C SER A 75 -0.93 -10.22 -7.60
N VAL A 76 -1.02 -10.30 -8.93
CA VAL A 76 -0.60 -9.22 -9.85
C VAL A 76 -1.38 -7.94 -9.58
N GLY A 77 -2.68 -8.04 -9.29
CA GLY A 77 -3.54 -6.89 -9.00
C GLY A 77 -3.10 -6.12 -7.76
N TRP A 78 -2.73 -6.83 -6.69
CA TRP A 78 -2.20 -6.23 -5.46
C TRP A 78 -0.85 -5.56 -5.69
N PHE A 79 0.06 -6.23 -6.42
CA PHE A 79 1.38 -5.71 -6.74
C PHE A 79 1.29 -4.39 -7.50
N VAL A 80 0.49 -4.34 -8.57
CA VAL A 80 0.31 -3.14 -9.39
C VAL A 80 -0.39 -2.03 -8.61
N ALA A 81 -1.41 -2.37 -7.80
CA ALA A 81 -2.07 -1.38 -6.96
C ALA A 81 -1.11 -0.71 -5.99
N ASN A 82 -0.29 -1.50 -5.27
CA ASN A 82 0.69 -0.96 -4.32
C ASN A 82 1.79 -0.15 -5.01
N LEU A 83 2.18 -0.52 -6.23
CA LEU A 83 3.12 0.28 -7.05
C LEU A 83 2.53 1.66 -7.35
N ILE A 84 1.28 1.73 -7.80
CA ILE A 84 0.58 2.99 -8.10
C ILE A 84 0.43 3.85 -6.84
N ILE A 85 0.01 3.25 -5.72
CA ILE A 85 -0.16 3.93 -4.44
C ILE A 85 1.17 4.51 -3.96
N GLY A 86 2.23 3.70 -3.95
CA GLY A 86 3.55 4.13 -3.50
C GLY A 86 4.15 5.23 -4.37
N LEU A 87 4.05 5.12 -5.69
CA LEU A 87 4.52 6.17 -6.63
C LEU A 87 3.73 7.46 -6.47
N GLY A 88 2.40 7.38 -6.48
CA GLY A 88 1.54 8.56 -6.44
C GLY A 88 1.59 9.28 -5.11
N CYS A 89 1.41 8.57 -4.00
CA CYS A 89 1.51 9.16 -2.66
C CYS A 89 2.93 9.65 -2.38
N GLY A 90 3.96 8.87 -2.74
CA GLY A 90 5.35 9.25 -2.57
C GLY A 90 5.72 10.52 -3.33
N TYR A 91 5.23 10.67 -4.56
CA TYR A 91 5.41 11.90 -5.35
C TYR A 91 4.78 13.12 -4.65
N VAL A 92 3.52 13.02 -4.23
CA VAL A 92 2.83 14.13 -3.57
C VAL A 92 3.47 14.48 -2.23
N PHE A 93 3.92 13.48 -1.47
CA PHE A 93 4.50 13.68 -0.14
C PHE A 93 5.86 14.40 -0.20
N THR A 94 6.63 14.22 -1.26
CA THR A 94 7.89 14.95 -1.48
C THR A 94 7.68 16.40 -1.90
N HIS A 95 6.55 16.71 -2.57
CA HIS A 95 6.27 18.05 -3.07
C HIS A 95 5.33 18.87 -2.18
N THR A 96 4.79 18.28 -1.12
CA THR A 96 3.79 18.94 -0.29
C THR A 96 3.98 18.60 1.18
N GLU A 97 4.04 19.64 2.04
CA GLU A 97 4.09 19.48 3.50
C GLU A 97 2.71 19.48 4.15
N SER A 98 1.69 19.98 3.43
CA SER A 98 0.32 20.11 3.94
C SER A 98 -0.31 18.73 4.18
N THR A 99 -0.74 18.50 5.43
CA THR A 99 -1.40 17.22 5.83
C THR A 99 -2.64 16.93 5.02
N TRP A 100 -3.46 17.95 4.78
CA TRP A 100 -4.69 17.80 4.00
C TRP A 100 -4.44 17.33 2.58
N LYS A 101 -3.43 17.92 1.91
CA LYS A 101 -3.07 17.51 0.55
C LYS A 101 -2.54 16.07 0.52
N ARG A 102 -1.80 15.65 1.55
CA ARG A 102 -1.33 14.26 1.69
C ARG A 102 -2.50 13.29 1.92
N ILE A 103 -3.49 13.65 2.73
CA ILE A 103 -4.70 12.84 2.95
C ILE A 103 -5.51 12.71 1.64
N ILE A 104 -5.71 13.79 0.93
CA ILE A 104 -6.40 13.77 -0.37
C ILE A 104 -5.64 12.87 -1.36
N ALA A 105 -4.32 12.96 -1.41
CA ALA A 105 -3.49 12.09 -2.24
C ALA A 105 -3.66 10.60 -1.87
N ILE A 106 -3.70 10.26 -0.58
CA ILE A 106 -3.97 8.89 -0.13
C ILE A 106 -5.32 8.41 -0.70
N ILE A 107 -6.39 9.17 -0.50
CA ILE A 107 -7.73 8.79 -0.97
C ILE A 107 -7.74 8.58 -2.49
N ILE A 108 -7.12 9.49 -3.25
CA ILE A 108 -7.09 9.40 -4.72
C ILE A 108 -6.28 8.18 -5.18
N PHE A 109 -5.03 8.02 -4.70
CA PHE A 109 -4.15 6.97 -5.21
C PHE A 109 -4.49 5.58 -4.68
N VAL A 110 -4.99 5.45 -3.44
CA VAL A 110 -5.55 4.18 -2.95
C VAL A 110 -6.81 3.83 -3.75
N GLY A 111 -7.66 4.82 -4.06
CA GLY A 111 -8.82 4.62 -4.93
C GLY A 111 -8.43 4.12 -6.33
N ILE A 112 -7.50 4.79 -7.00
CA ILE A 112 -7.02 4.38 -8.33
C ILE A 112 -6.39 2.98 -8.27
N GLY A 113 -5.58 2.69 -7.27
CA GLY A 113 -4.93 1.40 -7.09
C GLY A 113 -5.93 0.27 -6.82
N MET A 114 -6.80 0.44 -5.83
CA MET A 114 -7.70 -0.62 -5.36
C MET A 114 -8.94 -0.79 -6.23
N LEU A 115 -9.66 0.31 -6.50
CA LEU A 115 -10.90 0.26 -7.29
C LEU A 115 -10.61 0.17 -8.78
N GLY A 116 -9.55 0.85 -9.25
CA GLY A 116 -9.15 0.82 -10.65
C GLY A 116 -8.29 -0.41 -10.97
N ALA A 117 -6.97 -0.27 -10.77
CA ALA A 117 -6.00 -1.25 -11.26
C ALA A 117 -6.22 -2.66 -10.73
N LYS A 118 -6.36 -2.85 -9.41
CA LYS A 118 -6.57 -4.16 -8.80
C LYS A 118 -7.85 -4.83 -9.29
N THR A 119 -8.96 -4.10 -9.25
CA THR A 119 -10.27 -4.65 -9.65
C THR A 119 -10.27 -5.05 -11.11
N LEU A 120 -9.76 -4.19 -12.01
CA LEU A 120 -9.68 -4.50 -13.44
C LEU A 120 -8.77 -5.71 -13.71
N ILE A 121 -7.57 -5.75 -13.12
CA ILE A 121 -6.62 -6.85 -13.32
C ILE A 121 -7.22 -8.17 -12.81
N GLU A 122 -7.83 -8.18 -11.64
CA GLU A 122 -8.40 -9.40 -11.07
C GLU A 122 -9.65 -9.88 -11.81
N CYS A 123 -10.49 -8.98 -12.31
CA CYS A 123 -11.62 -9.37 -13.16
C CYS A 123 -11.15 -9.93 -14.50
N THR A 124 -10.12 -9.37 -15.12
CA THR A 124 -9.62 -9.82 -16.42
C THR A 124 -8.79 -11.09 -16.33
N LEU A 125 -7.91 -11.24 -15.33
CA LEU A 125 -7.02 -12.40 -15.21
C LEU A 125 -7.70 -13.61 -14.56
N TYR A 126 -8.56 -13.38 -13.57
CA TYR A 126 -9.19 -14.46 -12.80
C TYR A 126 -10.66 -14.68 -13.12
N GLY A 127 -11.24 -13.91 -14.06
CA GLY A 127 -12.64 -14.07 -14.47
C GLY A 127 -13.66 -13.80 -13.35
N ILE A 128 -13.29 -13.03 -12.31
CA ILE A 128 -14.19 -12.74 -11.20
C ILE A 128 -15.27 -11.75 -11.65
N PRO A 129 -16.56 -11.99 -11.37
CA PRO A 129 -17.61 -11.05 -11.72
C PRO A 129 -17.35 -9.68 -11.09
N PHE A 130 -17.46 -8.64 -11.93
CA PHE A 130 -17.14 -7.26 -11.52
C PHE A 130 -17.98 -6.79 -10.33
N GLU A 131 -19.26 -7.15 -10.29
CA GLU A 131 -20.20 -6.76 -9.22
C GLU A 131 -19.75 -7.26 -7.85
N VAL A 132 -19.31 -8.52 -7.77
CA VAL A 132 -18.81 -9.12 -6.53
C VAL A 132 -17.48 -8.50 -6.13
N LYS A 133 -16.62 -8.22 -7.11
CA LYS A 133 -15.28 -7.69 -6.85
C LYS A 133 -15.29 -6.24 -6.40
N ILE A 134 -16.14 -5.39 -7.01
CA ILE A 134 -16.19 -3.96 -6.69
C ILE A 134 -16.61 -3.73 -5.23
N ILE A 135 -17.55 -4.50 -4.70
CA ILE A 135 -17.98 -4.39 -3.30
C ILE A 135 -16.81 -4.69 -2.35
N LYS A 136 -16.08 -5.80 -2.60
CA LYS A 136 -14.91 -6.17 -1.80
C LYS A 136 -13.81 -5.11 -1.90
N SER A 137 -13.56 -4.59 -3.10
CA SER A 137 -12.55 -3.55 -3.32
C SER A 137 -12.93 -2.22 -2.66
N LEU A 138 -14.21 -1.89 -2.59
CA LEU A 138 -14.69 -0.66 -1.92
C LEU A 138 -14.44 -0.72 -0.41
N VAL A 139 -14.72 -1.85 0.23
CA VAL A 139 -14.46 -2.04 1.66
C VAL A 139 -12.96 -2.03 1.93
N ALA A 140 -12.16 -2.73 1.11
CA ALA A 140 -10.70 -2.72 1.20
C ALA A 140 -10.15 -1.29 1.03
N PHE A 141 -10.63 -0.53 0.05
CA PHE A 141 -10.28 0.88 -0.15
C PHE A 141 -10.48 1.73 1.11
N GLY A 142 -11.63 1.58 1.78
CA GLY A 142 -11.92 2.31 3.02
C GLY A 142 -10.93 1.97 4.13
N ILE A 143 -10.72 0.67 4.37
CA ILE A 143 -9.80 0.17 5.41
C ILE A 143 -8.36 0.61 5.14
N ASP A 144 -7.86 0.40 3.93
CA ASP A 144 -6.48 0.69 3.55
C ASP A 144 -6.20 2.20 3.58
N SER A 145 -7.19 3.02 3.19
CA SER A 145 -7.09 4.48 3.30
C SER A 145 -6.97 4.93 4.75
N ILE A 146 -7.78 4.39 5.66
CA ILE A 146 -7.71 4.70 7.09
C ILE A 146 -6.36 4.27 7.66
N THR A 147 -5.91 3.06 7.35
CA THR A 147 -4.63 2.52 7.83
C THR A 147 -3.46 3.37 7.33
N MET A 148 -3.49 3.80 6.07
CA MET A 148 -2.45 4.66 5.51
C MET A 148 -2.47 6.07 6.11
N ILE A 149 -3.64 6.63 6.43
CA ILE A 149 -3.76 7.91 7.13
C ILE A 149 -3.19 7.80 8.55
N LEU A 150 -3.48 6.72 9.28
CA LEU A 150 -2.87 6.46 10.59
C LEU A 150 -1.34 6.39 10.48
N GLY A 151 -0.83 5.69 9.47
CA GLY A 151 0.61 5.62 9.18
C GLY A 151 1.23 7.00 8.91
N LEU A 152 0.52 7.89 8.20
CA LEU A 152 0.96 9.28 7.98
C LEU A 152 1.11 10.06 9.29
N PHE A 153 0.18 9.90 10.24
CA PHE A 153 0.28 10.57 11.55
C PHE A 153 1.43 10.00 12.39
N ILE A 154 1.65 8.68 12.35
CA ILE A 154 2.78 8.04 13.01
C ILE A 154 4.10 8.54 12.42
N ALA A 155 4.24 8.55 11.09
CA ALA A 155 5.42 9.05 10.41
C ALA A 155 5.77 10.49 10.81
N LYS A 156 4.76 11.36 10.93
CA LYS A 156 4.96 12.74 11.36
C LYS A 156 5.47 12.89 12.80
N ARG A 157 5.19 11.93 13.66
CA ARG A 157 5.71 11.94 15.04
C ARG A 157 7.14 11.41 15.13
N ILE A 158 7.49 10.47 14.26
CA ILE A 158 8.83 9.84 14.24
C ILE A 158 9.84 10.74 13.53
N CYS A 159 9.41 11.42 12.45
CA CYS A 159 10.30 12.27 11.63
C CYS A 159 10.38 13.74 12.09
N LYS A 160 9.84 14.07 13.26
CA LYS A 160 10.07 15.36 13.95
C LYS A 160 11.33 15.29 14.81
#